data_927d7647accd4f0edc949b961cf49b88
#
_entry.id   927d7647accd4f0edc949b961cf49b88
#
_cell.length_a   1.000
_cell.length_b   1.000
_cell.length_c   1.000
_cell.angle_alpha   90.00
_cell.angle_beta   90.00
_cell.angle_gamma   90.00
#
_symmetry.space_group_name_H-M   'P 1'
#
loop_
_entity.id
_entity.type
_entity.pdbx_description
1 polymer ?
#
loop_
_entity_poly.entity_id
_entity_poly.type
_entity_poly.pdbx_seq_one_letter_code
_entity_poly.pdbx_strand_id
1 'polypeptide(L)'
;MKFMHIADVHLGVIPDKGKSWSEQRSQEIRNSFQLILEMAKKEKIDLLLIAGDLFHFPPTIAMLKELDAQLSELENVTTILIAGNHDYRAPGSPLDRYEFQSDTVCLGTGKPEQIVLEDLKTCITGISYDRQEIREGLYDDLTPELPGEEFYGDYFQILLAHGGDAKHCPMNRKALLHSGFDYIALGHIHKPEIIVPDKMIYSGSLEPIDYTDTGERGYVIGEAEEREEGWLLHTEWRKFSCRQYVDLVIEVKPEMTNYQLQRMVQEQIDAKGTEHIYRVLLQGYRSSLFQVDLNSLMSVYFIYEVVDDTHEAYEMSRLQKENADNLLGRYIQAFEGQEDMLHQRALEYGVKALLRCQEFERE
;
A
#
# COMPACT_ATOMS: atom_id res chain seq x y z
N MET A 1 9.71 -26.36 -9.92
CA MET A 1 10.26 -25.00 -9.78
C MET A 1 9.54 -24.30 -8.66
N LYS A 2 10.30 -23.60 -7.80
CA LYS A 2 9.75 -22.75 -6.73
C LYS A 2 10.15 -21.31 -6.96
N PHE A 3 9.19 -20.37 -6.89
CA PHE A 3 9.50 -18.95 -7.12
C PHE A 3 8.97 -18.06 -6.00
N MET A 4 9.60 -16.89 -5.87
CA MET A 4 9.12 -15.79 -5.03
C MET A 4 8.73 -14.61 -5.93
N HIS A 5 7.55 -14.02 -5.71
CA HIS A 5 7.09 -12.83 -6.41
C HIS A 5 6.94 -11.68 -5.43
N ILE A 6 7.70 -10.61 -5.66
CA ILE A 6 7.67 -9.34 -4.94
C ILE A 6 7.46 -8.19 -5.92
N ALA A 7 6.98 -7.06 -5.41
CA ALA A 7 6.85 -5.79 -6.15
C ALA A 7 6.92 -4.61 -5.18
N ASP A 8 7.02 -3.40 -5.71
CA ASP A 8 6.78 -2.15 -4.98
C ASP A 8 7.61 -2.05 -3.68
N VAL A 9 8.91 -2.36 -3.78
CA VAL A 9 9.86 -2.31 -2.65
C VAL A 9 10.22 -0.87 -2.31
N HIS A 10 10.31 -0.01 -3.33
CA HIS A 10 10.62 1.41 -3.22
C HIS A 10 11.89 1.73 -2.45
N LEU A 11 13.00 1.04 -2.77
CA LEU A 11 14.31 1.35 -2.20
C LEU A 11 14.65 2.83 -2.41
N GLY A 12 15.07 3.49 -1.33
CA GLY A 12 15.42 4.90 -1.34
C GLY A 12 14.27 5.87 -0.99
N VAL A 13 13.04 5.38 -0.78
CA VAL A 13 11.96 6.22 -0.26
C VAL A 13 12.26 6.70 1.16
N ILE A 14 11.77 7.89 1.48
CA ILE A 14 11.77 8.45 2.83
C ILE A 14 10.30 8.65 3.22
N PRO A 15 9.66 7.64 3.83
CA PRO A 15 8.27 7.74 4.27
C PRO A 15 8.09 8.82 5.34
N ASP A 16 6.90 9.39 5.44
CA ASP A 16 6.51 10.34 6.50
C ASP A 16 7.47 11.52 6.65
N LYS A 17 7.92 12.09 5.54
CA LYS A 17 8.92 13.16 5.54
C LYS A 17 8.56 14.26 6.54
N GLY A 18 9.50 14.57 7.45
CA GLY A 18 9.33 15.56 8.52
C GLY A 18 8.87 14.97 9.85
N LYS A 19 8.54 13.68 9.93
CA LYS A 19 8.34 12.98 11.21
C LYS A 19 9.66 12.48 11.78
N SER A 20 9.73 12.34 13.08
CA SER A 20 10.96 11.91 13.79
C SER A 20 11.44 10.50 13.40
N TRP A 21 10.57 9.68 12.83
CA TRP A 21 10.85 8.31 12.41
C TRP A 21 11.11 8.14 10.90
N SER A 22 11.09 9.21 10.11
CA SER A 22 11.23 9.14 8.63
C SER A 22 12.50 8.41 8.19
N GLU A 23 13.65 8.72 8.79
CA GLU A 23 14.93 8.06 8.47
C GLU A 23 14.94 6.60 8.91
N GLN A 24 14.36 6.30 10.07
CA GLN A 24 14.19 4.94 10.55
C GLN A 24 13.34 4.13 9.57
N ARG A 25 12.22 4.68 9.07
CA ARG A 25 11.37 4.01 8.06
C ARG A 25 12.14 3.69 6.78
N SER A 26 12.94 4.64 6.28
CA SER A 26 13.77 4.39 5.10
C SER A 26 14.79 3.26 5.33
N GLN A 27 15.36 3.15 6.54
CA GLN A 27 16.25 2.04 6.89
C GLN A 27 15.50 0.72 7.04
N GLU A 28 14.29 0.72 7.61
CA GLU A 28 13.44 -0.47 7.73
C GLU A 28 13.11 -1.07 6.37
N ILE A 29 12.77 -0.23 5.36
CA ILE A 29 12.51 -0.71 3.98
C ILE A 29 13.77 -1.39 3.38
N ARG A 30 14.96 -0.81 3.59
CA ARG A 30 16.21 -1.47 3.15
C ARG A 30 16.44 -2.80 3.86
N ASN A 31 16.23 -2.84 5.18
CA ASN A 31 16.38 -4.06 5.97
C ASN A 31 15.36 -5.12 5.56
N SER A 32 14.12 -4.72 5.27
CA SER A 32 13.08 -5.62 4.77
C SER A 32 13.45 -6.23 3.43
N PHE A 33 14.08 -5.46 2.52
CA PHE A 33 14.59 -6.03 1.27
C PHE A 33 15.72 -7.05 1.52
N GLN A 34 16.67 -6.78 2.40
CA GLN A 34 17.71 -7.75 2.77
C GLN A 34 17.10 -9.01 3.38
N LEU A 35 16.14 -8.84 4.29
CA LEU A 35 15.46 -9.96 4.94
C LEU A 35 14.68 -10.84 3.95
N ILE A 36 14.01 -10.25 2.94
CA ILE A 36 13.30 -11.03 1.92
C ILE A 36 14.26 -11.86 1.07
N LEU A 37 15.46 -11.35 0.78
CA LEU A 37 16.51 -12.14 0.09
C LEU A 37 17.02 -13.30 0.95
N GLU A 38 17.17 -13.09 2.26
CA GLU A 38 17.51 -14.19 3.20
C GLU A 38 16.39 -15.24 3.25
N MET A 39 15.12 -14.79 3.23
CA MET A 39 13.98 -15.72 3.16
C MET A 39 13.96 -16.48 1.84
N ALA A 40 14.31 -15.86 0.72
CA ALA A 40 14.46 -16.51 -0.57
C ALA A 40 15.47 -17.69 -0.51
N LYS A 41 16.62 -17.45 0.11
CA LYS A 41 17.64 -18.51 0.38
C LYS A 41 17.06 -19.64 1.25
N LYS A 42 16.39 -19.28 2.36
CA LYS A 42 15.80 -20.25 3.30
C LYS A 42 14.69 -21.09 2.67
N GLU A 43 13.85 -20.47 1.84
CA GLU A 43 12.78 -21.15 1.10
C GLU A 43 13.32 -21.98 -0.08
N LYS A 44 14.60 -21.82 -0.43
CA LYS A 44 15.26 -22.49 -1.56
C LYS A 44 14.49 -22.28 -2.86
N ILE A 45 14.18 -21.02 -3.16
CA ILE A 45 13.55 -20.69 -4.43
C ILE A 45 14.54 -20.86 -5.58
N ASP A 46 14.02 -21.15 -6.75
CA ASP A 46 14.78 -21.23 -8.01
C ASP A 46 14.74 -19.89 -8.76
N LEU A 47 13.66 -19.11 -8.57
CA LEU A 47 13.38 -17.90 -9.34
C LEU A 47 12.83 -16.79 -8.43
N LEU A 48 13.43 -15.58 -8.53
CA LEU A 48 12.93 -14.36 -7.93
C LEU A 48 12.31 -13.47 -9.01
N LEU A 49 11.01 -13.16 -8.87
CA LEU A 49 10.28 -12.25 -9.76
C LEU A 49 10.08 -10.91 -9.07
N ILE A 50 10.51 -9.80 -9.69
CA ILE A 50 10.32 -8.44 -9.19
C ILE A 50 9.45 -7.66 -10.17
N ALA A 51 8.18 -7.47 -9.83
CA ALA A 51 7.18 -6.91 -10.71
C ALA A 51 7.14 -5.36 -10.69
N GLY A 52 8.31 -4.71 -10.78
CA GLY A 52 8.47 -3.25 -10.90
C GLY A 52 8.55 -2.52 -9.56
N ASP A 53 8.88 -1.23 -9.64
CA ASP A 53 9.03 -0.29 -8.53
C ASP A 53 9.96 -0.81 -7.41
N LEU A 54 11.08 -1.44 -7.84
CA LEU A 54 12.13 -1.84 -6.90
C LEU A 54 12.77 -0.61 -6.24
N PHE A 55 12.95 0.48 -7.01
CA PHE A 55 13.43 1.76 -6.49
C PHE A 55 12.31 2.81 -6.52
N HIS A 56 12.35 3.75 -5.58
CA HIS A 56 11.36 4.85 -5.49
C HIS A 56 11.55 5.94 -6.55
N PHE A 57 12.68 5.96 -7.23
CA PHE A 57 13.04 6.87 -8.32
C PHE A 57 14.08 6.18 -9.20
N PRO A 58 14.33 6.65 -10.44
CA PRO A 58 15.34 6.06 -11.31
C PRO A 58 16.69 5.92 -10.61
N PRO A 59 17.23 4.69 -10.49
CA PRO A 59 18.40 4.42 -9.66
C PRO A 59 19.68 5.01 -10.20
N THR A 60 20.61 5.32 -9.30
CA THR A 60 21.99 5.66 -9.64
C THR A 60 22.84 4.38 -9.86
N ILE A 61 23.99 4.53 -10.52
CA ILE A 61 24.96 3.40 -10.67
C ILE A 61 25.37 2.83 -9.31
N ALA A 62 25.50 3.66 -8.28
CA ALA A 62 25.85 3.19 -6.93
C ALA A 62 24.77 2.30 -6.34
N MET A 63 23.51 2.66 -6.49
CA MET A 63 22.38 1.85 -6.03
C MET A 63 22.28 0.54 -6.80
N LEU A 64 22.52 0.54 -8.11
CA LEU A 64 22.53 -0.68 -8.92
C LEU A 64 23.66 -1.63 -8.52
N LYS A 65 24.84 -1.11 -8.22
CA LYS A 65 25.96 -1.93 -7.72
C LYS A 65 25.68 -2.53 -6.34
N GLU A 66 25.01 -1.79 -5.47
CA GLU A 66 24.60 -2.29 -4.16
C GLU A 66 23.55 -3.40 -4.31
N LEU A 67 22.55 -3.19 -5.16
CA LEU A 67 21.56 -4.22 -5.50
C LEU A 67 22.20 -5.48 -6.06
N ASP A 68 23.08 -5.33 -7.06
CA ASP A 68 23.76 -6.43 -7.74
C ASP A 68 24.61 -7.25 -6.76
N ALA A 69 25.31 -6.57 -5.84
CA ALA A 69 26.06 -7.25 -4.79
C ALA A 69 25.16 -8.07 -3.86
N GLN A 70 23.96 -7.55 -3.49
CA GLN A 70 23.02 -8.30 -2.67
C GLN A 70 22.39 -9.47 -3.42
N LEU A 71 22.04 -9.30 -4.70
CA LEU A 71 21.50 -10.38 -5.53
C LEU A 71 22.55 -11.47 -5.83
N SER A 72 23.84 -11.10 -5.94
CA SER A 72 24.93 -12.07 -6.11
C SER A 72 25.10 -13.04 -4.93
N GLU A 73 24.52 -12.71 -3.78
CA GLU A 73 24.48 -13.63 -2.64
C GLU A 73 23.39 -14.72 -2.74
N LEU A 74 22.51 -14.62 -3.73
CA LEU A 74 21.49 -15.64 -4.03
C LEU A 74 22.10 -16.73 -4.90
N GLU A 75 22.72 -17.74 -4.29
CA GLU A 75 23.29 -18.85 -5.01
C GLU A 75 22.19 -19.70 -5.69
N ASN A 76 22.33 -19.98 -6.99
CA ASN A 76 21.40 -20.77 -7.79
C ASN A 76 19.96 -20.20 -7.86
N VAL A 77 19.80 -18.91 -7.75
CA VAL A 77 18.51 -18.23 -7.94
C VAL A 77 18.64 -17.25 -9.10
N THR A 78 17.87 -17.45 -10.14
CA THR A 78 17.74 -16.46 -11.22
C THR A 78 16.79 -15.36 -10.79
N THR A 79 17.16 -14.10 -11.00
CA THR A 79 16.30 -12.94 -10.72
C THR A 79 15.84 -12.31 -12.03
N ILE A 80 14.52 -12.21 -12.23
CA ILE A 80 13.94 -11.50 -13.38
C ILE A 80 13.14 -10.31 -12.84
N LEU A 81 13.46 -9.12 -13.36
CA LEU A 81 12.79 -7.90 -12.96
C LEU A 81 12.33 -7.06 -14.15
N ILE A 82 11.30 -6.28 -13.93
CA ILE A 82 10.89 -5.16 -14.79
C ILE A 82 11.00 -3.85 -14.01
N ALA A 83 11.23 -2.75 -14.72
CA ALA A 83 11.07 -1.41 -14.15
C ALA A 83 9.59 -1.02 -14.14
N GLY A 84 9.15 -0.36 -13.06
CA GLY A 84 7.81 0.22 -12.93
C GLY A 84 7.78 1.71 -13.25
N ASN A 85 6.78 2.42 -12.72
CA ASN A 85 6.60 3.84 -12.99
C ASN A 85 7.51 4.74 -12.13
N HIS A 86 8.04 4.27 -11.02
CA HIS A 86 8.99 5.01 -10.20
C HIS A 86 10.44 4.84 -10.68
N ASP A 87 10.83 3.64 -11.02
CA ASP A 87 12.20 3.30 -11.44
C ASP A 87 12.35 3.06 -12.95
N TYR A 88 11.49 3.73 -13.75
CA TYR A 88 11.42 3.54 -15.20
C TYR A 88 12.79 3.57 -15.90
N ARG A 89 12.95 2.68 -16.88
CA ARG A 89 14.17 2.46 -17.65
C ARG A 89 14.21 3.40 -18.86
N ALA A 90 14.42 4.71 -18.61
CA ALA A 90 14.57 5.67 -19.71
C ALA A 90 15.79 5.35 -20.57
N PRO A 91 15.72 5.56 -21.90
CA PRO A 91 16.85 5.33 -22.81
C PRO A 91 18.11 6.06 -22.34
N GLY A 92 19.21 5.33 -22.18
CA GLY A 92 20.50 5.85 -21.71
C GLY A 92 20.60 6.15 -20.21
N SER A 93 19.56 5.83 -19.43
CA SER A 93 19.61 5.92 -17.97
C SER A 93 20.62 4.92 -17.37
N PRO A 94 21.01 5.06 -16.09
CA PRO A 94 21.84 4.08 -15.42
C PRO A 94 21.27 2.65 -15.52
N LEU A 95 19.98 2.46 -15.28
CA LEU A 95 19.33 1.14 -15.35
C LEU A 95 19.34 0.56 -16.79
N ASP A 96 19.26 1.41 -17.81
CA ASP A 96 19.31 0.99 -19.22
C ASP A 96 20.69 0.50 -19.66
N ARG A 97 21.76 0.95 -18.99
CA ARG A 97 23.15 0.66 -19.34
C ARG A 97 23.83 -0.30 -18.38
N TYR A 98 23.17 -0.64 -17.28
CA TYR A 98 23.79 -1.48 -16.27
C TYR A 98 23.73 -2.95 -16.67
N GLU A 99 24.88 -3.60 -16.61
CA GLU A 99 25.02 -5.04 -16.82
C GLU A 99 25.24 -5.69 -15.45
N PHE A 100 24.23 -6.46 -15.01
CA PHE A 100 24.31 -7.20 -13.76
C PHE A 100 25.39 -8.27 -13.82
N GLN A 101 26.13 -8.44 -12.73
CA GLN A 101 27.13 -9.50 -12.57
C GLN A 101 26.51 -10.74 -11.89
N SER A 102 25.43 -10.54 -11.13
CA SER A 102 24.59 -11.61 -10.60
C SER A 102 23.76 -12.25 -11.72
N ASP A 103 23.13 -13.40 -11.44
CA ASP A 103 22.16 -14.04 -12.34
C ASP A 103 20.84 -13.27 -12.36
N THR A 104 20.91 -12.05 -12.88
CA THR A 104 19.81 -11.07 -12.89
C THR A 104 19.59 -10.49 -14.27
N VAL A 105 18.33 -10.51 -14.73
CA VAL A 105 17.90 -9.89 -15.99
C VAL A 105 16.85 -8.83 -15.72
N CYS A 106 17.08 -7.60 -16.18
CA CYS A 106 16.10 -6.55 -16.25
C CYS A 106 15.50 -6.51 -17.66
N LEU A 107 14.23 -6.89 -17.80
CA LEU A 107 13.55 -6.92 -19.11
C LEU A 107 13.49 -5.55 -19.78
N GLY A 108 13.51 -5.55 -21.11
CA GLY A 108 13.58 -4.34 -21.93
C GLY A 108 12.31 -3.51 -21.95
N THR A 109 12.39 -2.39 -22.68
CA THR A 109 11.30 -1.42 -22.87
C THR A 109 10.79 -1.44 -24.31
N GLY A 110 9.58 -0.90 -24.54
CA GLY A 110 9.01 -0.61 -25.85
C GLY A 110 8.40 -1.82 -26.57
N LYS A 111 8.88 -3.02 -26.35
CA LYS A 111 8.31 -4.28 -26.84
C LYS A 111 8.44 -5.37 -25.78
N PRO A 112 7.58 -6.40 -25.82
CA PRO A 112 7.74 -7.55 -24.93
C PRO A 112 9.07 -8.24 -25.16
N GLU A 113 9.71 -8.64 -24.08
CA GLU A 113 10.91 -9.46 -24.08
C GLU A 113 10.62 -10.75 -23.33
N GLN A 114 11.16 -11.87 -23.81
CA GLN A 114 11.00 -13.18 -23.20
C GLN A 114 12.37 -13.75 -22.84
N ILE A 115 12.49 -14.27 -21.63
CA ILE A 115 13.64 -15.03 -21.14
C ILE A 115 13.22 -16.48 -20.96
N VAL A 116 14.03 -17.37 -21.52
CA VAL A 116 13.83 -18.83 -21.42
C VAL A 116 14.82 -19.39 -20.44
N LEU A 117 14.34 -20.03 -19.39
CA LEU A 117 15.13 -20.76 -18.38
C LEU A 117 14.96 -22.25 -18.63
N GLU A 118 15.85 -22.82 -19.45
CA GLU A 118 15.76 -24.23 -19.92
C GLU A 118 15.81 -25.22 -18.75
N ASP A 119 16.68 -24.98 -17.76
CA ASP A 119 16.84 -25.86 -16.58
C ASP A 119 15.57 -25.89 -15.71
N LEU A 120 14.77 -24.82 -15.74
CA LEU A 120 13.51 -24.69 -15.03
C LEU A 120 12.28 -24.99 -15.91
N LYS A 121 12.48 -25.21 -17.19
CA LYS A 121 11.42 -25.29 -18.21
C LYS A 121 10.40 -24.13 -18.06
N THR A 122 10.89 -22.92 -17.99
CA THR A 122 10.06 -21.73 -17.68
C THR A 122 10.39 -20.60 -18.64
N CYS A 123 9.37 -19.94 -19.17
CA CYS A 123 9.47 -18.72 -19.94
C CYS A 123 8.89 -17.55 -19.17
N ILE A 124 9.62 -16.42 -19.08
CA ILE A 124 9.18 -15.21 -18.43
C ILE A 124 9.09 -14.10 -19.47
N THR A 125 7.89 -13.58 -19.68
CA THR A 125 7.64 -12.47 -20.60
C THR A 125 7.30 -11.22 -19.80
N GLY A 126 7.78 -10.05 -20.24
CA GLY A 126 7.45 -8.77 -19.60
C GLY A 126 7.89 -7.56 -20.41
N ILE A 127 7.52 -6.38 -19.95
CA ILE A 127 7.92 -5.10 -20.51
C ILE A 127 8.16 -4.13 -19.36
N SER A 128 9.35 -3.52 -19.33
CA SER A 128 9.65 -2.44 -18.39
C SER A 128 9.06 -1.11 -18.86
N TYR A 129 8.74 -0.24 -17.93
CA TYR A 129 8.40 1.15 -18.20
C TYR A 129 9.62 1.91 -18.75
N ASP A 130 9.42 2.73 -19.79
CA ASP A 130 10.43 3.67 -20.33
C ASP A 130 10.23 5.10 -19.85
N ARG A 131 9.08 5.41 -19.22
CA ARG A 131 8.66 6.70 -18.69
C ARG A 131 7.69 6.54 -17.52
N GLN A 132 7.52 7.58 -16.73
CA GLN A 132 6.72 7.52 -15.52
C GLN A 132 5.23 7.24 -15.75
N GLU A 133 4.60 7.86 -16.73
CA GLU A 133 3.18 7.65 -17.06
C GLU A 133 3.03 6.91 -18.39
N ILE A 134 2.29 5.81 -18.40
CA ILE A 134 1.89 5.06 -19.59
C ILE A 134 0.37 4.88 -19.51
N ARG A 135 -0.35 5.52 -20.42
CA ARG A 135 -1.82 5.56 -20.41
C ARG A 135 -2.45 4.54 -21.36
N GLU A 136 -1.65 3.85 -22.12
CA GLU A 136 -2.00 2.72 -22.97
C GLU A 136 -1.77 1.39 -22.26
N GLY A 137 -2.59 0.37 -22.56
CA GLY A 137 -2.38 -0.99 -22.09
C GLY A 137 -1.18 -1.63 -22.79
N LEU A 138 -0.15 -2.01 -22.05
CA LEU A 138 1.04 -2.67 -22.62
C LEU A 138 0.88 -4.19 -22.70
N TYR A 139 0.01 -4.78 -21.91
CA TYR A 139 -0.02 -6.22 -21.66
C TYR A 139 -1.27 -6.91 -22.19
N ASP A 140 -2.33 -6.16 -22.56
CA ASP A 140 -3.66 -6.70 -22.85
C ASP A 140 -3.71 -7.65 -24.05
N ASP A 141 -2.84 -7.44 -25.02
CA ASP A 141 -2.74 -8.25 -26.25
C ASP A 141 -1.56 -9.25 -26.22
N LEU A 142 -0.86 -9.37 -25.09
CA LEU A 142 0.27 -10.30 -24.98
C LEU A 142 -0.20 -11.73 -24.82
N THR A 143 0.53 -12.62 -25.53
CA THR A 143 0.45 -14.07 -25.39
C THR A 143 1.85 -14.63 -25.17
N PRO A 144 2.00 -15.87 -24.66
CA PRO A 144 3.30 -16.53 -24.56
C PRO A 144 4.05 -16.68 -25.88
N GLU A 145 3.31 -16.74 -27.00
CA GLU A 145 3.86 -16.79 -28.35
C GLU A 145 4.16 -15.37 -28.84
N LEU A 146 5.45 -15.00 -28.84
CA LEU A 146 5.89 -13.70 -29.32
C LEU A 146 6.27 -13.75 -30.83
N PRO A 147 5.89 -12.75 -31.63
CA PRO A 147 6.23 -12.72 -33.04
C PRO A 147 7.73 -12.75 -33.33
N GLY A 148 8.18 -13.80 -34.03
CA GLY A 148 9.58 -13.97 -34.42
C GLY A 148 10.47 -14.66 -33.38
N GLU A 149 9.92 -15.05 -32.24
CA GLU A 149 10.59 -15.82 -31.20
C GLU A 149 10.17 -17.30 -31.31
N GLU A 150 11.01 -18.20 -30.76
CA GLU A 150 10.67 -19.62 -30.64
C GLU A 150 9.62 -19.79 -29.54
N PHE A 151 8.58 -20.61 -29.78
CA PHE A 151 7.54 -20.87 -28.81
C PHE A 151 7.75 -22.17 -28.05
N TYR A 152 7.95 -22.04 -26.76
CA TYR A 152 8.14 -23.16 -25.82
C TYR A 152 6.78 -23.49 -25.13
N GLY A 153 5.84 -24.05 -25.88
CA GLY A 153 4.44 -24.24 -25.42
C GLY A 153 4.25 -25.23 -24.28
N ASP A 154 5.21 -26.09 -24.00
CA ASP A 154 5.25 -27.03 -22.88
C ASP A 154 5.99 -26.47 -21.65
N TYR A 155 6.59 -25.30 -21.76
CA TYR A 155 7.23 -24.63 -20.62
C TYR A 155 6.18 -23.87 -19.80
N PHE A 156 6.49 -23.67 -18.50
CA PHE A 156 5.67 -22.84 -17.61
C PHE A 156 5.77 -21.36 -18.03
N GLN A 157 4.65 -20.75 -18.33
CA GLN A 157 4.58 -19.41 -18.92
C GLN A 157 4.24 -18.35 -17.86
N ILE A 158 5.16 -17.41 -17.60
CA ILE A 158 4.98 -16.31 -16.64
C ILE A 158 4.89 -14.98 -17.38
N LEU A 159 3.87 -14.17 -17.06
CA LEU A 159 3.84 -12.76 -17.40
C LEU A 159 4.27 -11.94 -16.16
N LEU A 160 5.28 -11.10 -16.33
CA LEU A 160 5.71 -10.11 -15.34
C LEU A 160 5.23 -8.74 -15.78
N ALA A 161 4.32 -8.10 -15.01
CA ALA A 161 3.65 -6.87 -15.42
C ALA A 161 3.50 -5.88 -14.27
N HIS A 162 3.52 -4.58 -14.60
CA HIS A 162 3.39 -3.49 -13.63
C HIS A 162 2.35 -2.49 -14.12
N GLY A 163 1.38 -2.10 -13.27
CA GLY A 163 0.34 -1.14 -13.61
C GLY A 163 -1.05 -1.53 -13.09
N GLY A 164 -2.09 -0.94 -13.67
CA GLY A 164 -3.49 -1.27 -13.34
C GLY A 164 -4.40 -0.07 -13.03
N ASP A 165 -3.87 1.17 -13.05
CA ASP A 165 -4.68 2.38 -13.00
C ASP A 165 -4.65 3.17 -14.33
N ALA A 166 -5.47 4.20 -14.42
CA ALA A 166 -5.66 4.97 -15.66
C ALA A 166 -4.42 5.73 -16.16
N LYS A 167 -3.43 5.96 -15.31
CA LYS A 167 -2.18 6.67 -15.64
C LYS A 167 -0.99 5.74 -15.81
N HIS A 168 -1.06 4.59 -15.15
CA HIS A 168 0.02 3.64 -15.06
C HIS A 168 -0.44 2.31 -15.63
N CYS A 169 -0.37 2.19 -16.97
CA CYS A 169 -0.70 1.02 -17.76
C CYS A 169 -2.04 0.38 -17.36
N PRO A 170 -3.17 0.92 -17.83
CA PRO A 170 -4.47 0.28 -17.64
C PRO A 170 -4.45 -1.17 -18.10
N MET A 171 -5.01 -2.08 -17.34
CA MET A 171 -5.00 -3.52 -17.62
C MET A 171 -6.41 -4.09 -17.77
N ASN A 172 -6.65 -4.80 -18.85
CA ASN A 172 -7.86 -5.58 -19.04
C ASN A 172 -7.69 -6.97 -18.40
N ARG A 173 -8.12 -7.10 -17.15
CA ARG A 173 -8.00 -8.35 -16.36
C ARG A 173 -8.59 -9.57 -17.08
N LYS A 174 -9.66 -9.39 -17.88
CA LYS A 174 -10.27 -10.49 -18.66
C LYS A 174 -9.38 -10.94 -19.81
N ALA A 175 -8.79 -9.99 -20.54
CA ALA A 175 -7.85 -10.31 -21.63
C ALA A 175 -6.65 -11.08 -21.07
N LEU A 176 -6.05 -10.57 -20.00
CA LEU A 176 -4.92 -11.21 -19.33
C LEU A 176 -5.23 -12.64 -18.84
N LEU A 177 -6.40 -12.88 -18.29
CA LEU A 177 -6.81 -14.22 -17.85
C LEU A 177 -6.87 -15.24 -18.99
N HIS A 178 -7.14 -14.81 -20.22
CA HIS A 178 -7.26 -15.65 -21.41
C HIS A 178 -6.00 -15.58 -22.30
N SER A 179 -4.93 -14.92 -21.87
CA SER A 179 -3.73 -14.68 -22.66
C SER A 179 -2.87 -15.94 -22.90
N GLY A 180 -3.08 -17.00 -22.13
CA GLY A 180 -2.31 -18.25 -22.23
C GLY A 180 -1.15 -18.36 -21.22
N PHE A 181 -0.81 -17.31 -20.48
CA PHE A 181 0.18 -17.41 -19.40
C PHE A 181 -0.34 -18.27 -18.25
N ASP A 182 0.52 -19.09 -17.65
CA ASP A 182 0.19 -19.92 -16.48
C ASP A 182 0.13 -19.11 -15.20
N TYR A 183 1.04 -18.12 -15.04
CA TYR A 183 1.07 -17.20 -13.91
C TYR A 183 1.27 -15.76 -14.38
N ILE A 184 0.54 -14.83 -13.77
CA ILE A 184 0.62 -13.40 -14.04
C ILE A 184 1.00 -12.69 -12.74
N ALA A 185 2.27 -12.30 -12.65
CA ALA A 185 2.87 -11.59 -11.53
C ALA A 185 2.68 -10.08 -11.71
N LEU A 186 1.88 -9.44 -10.86
CA LEU A 186 1.51 -8.04 -10.96
C LEU A 186 2.14 -7.19 -9.85
N GLY A 187 2.64 -5.99 -10.22
CA GLY A 187 3.04 -4.91 -9.33
C GLY A 187 2.27 -3.61 -9.60
N HIS A 188 2.60 -2.53 -8.88
CA HIS A 188 2.00 -1.20 -8.86
C HIS A 188 0.94 -1.00 -7.77
N ILE A 189 0.11 -1.97 -7.50
CA ILE A 189 -0.91 -1.87 -6.46
C ILE A 189 -0.30 -2.37 -5.15
N HIS A 190 0.01 -1.45 -4.23
CA HIS A 190 0.67 -1.78 -2.95
C HIS A 190 -0.16 -2.70 -2.06
N LYS A 191 -1.50 -2.66 -2.18
CA LYS A 191 -2.39 -3.57 -1.47
C LYS A 191 -2.38 -4.94 -2.15
N PRO A 192 -2.06 -6.04 -1.44
CA PRO A 192 -2.11 -7.37 -2.05
C PRO A 192 -3.54 -7.72 -2.50
N GLU A 193 -3.65 -8.29 -3.70
CA GLU A 193 -4.93 -8.72 -4.26
C GLU A 193 -4.76 -10.04 -5.02
N ILE A 194 -5.39 -11.10 -4.55
CA ILE A 194 -5.49 -12.37 -5.27
C ILE A 194 -6.69 -12.24 -6.23
N ILE A 195 -6.42 -11.85 -7.48
CA ILE A 195 -7.48 -11.67 -8.50
C ILE A 195 -8.05 -13.04 -8.90
N VAL A 196 -7.16 -13.99 -9.20
CA VAL A 196 -7.49 -15.39 -9.43
C VAL A 196 -6.44 -16.24 -8.72
N PRO A 197 -6.84 -17.10 -7.77
CA PRO A 197 -5.93 -18.01 -7.09
C PRO A 197 -5.08 -18.81 -8.07
N ASP A 198 -3.81 -18.97 -7.75
CA ASP A 198 -2.82 -19.71 -8.53
C ASP A 198 -2.68 -19.26 -9.99
N LYS A 199 -3.08 -18.01 -10.30
CA LYS A 199 -3.07 -17.51 -11.69
C LYS A 199 -2.67 -16.04 -11.82
N MET A 200 -3.34 -15.12 -11.10
CA MET A 200 -3.14 -13.67 -11.28
C MET A 200 -3.18 -12.98 -9.93
N ILE A 201 -2.06 -12.39 -9.53
CA ILE A 201 -1.87 -11.85 -8.18
C ILE A 201 -1.08 -10.55 -8.21
N TYR A 202 -1.58 -9.52 -7.51
CA TYR A 202 -0.76 -8.43 -7.01
C TYR A 202 -0.13 -8.85 -5.69
N SER A 203 1.20 -8.95 -5.63
CA SER A 203 1.91 -9.29 -4.38
C SER A 203 1.72 -8.22 -3.30
N GLY A 204 1.50 -6.99 -3.72
CA GLY A 204 1.57 -5.81 -2.88
C GLY A 204 3.02 -5.42 -2.58
N SER A 205 3.20 -4.30 -1.87
CA SER A 205 4.52 -3.86 -1.42
C SER A 205 5.03 -4.69 -0.25
N LEU A 206 6.35 -4.74 -0.04
CA LEU A 206 6.94 -5.40 1.14
C LEU A 206 6.69 -4.61 2.43
N GLU A 207 6.75 -3.29 2.33
CA GLU A 207 6.49 -2.36 3.43
C GLU A 207 5.52 -1.27 2.97
N PRO A 208 4.68 -0.73 3.85
CA PRO A 208 3.88 0.44 3.50
C PRO A 208 4.78 1.68 3.39
N ILE A 209 4.55 2.56 2.42
CA ILE A 209 5.38 3.75 2.19
C ILE A 209 4.69 5.05 2.60
N ASP A 210 3.38 5.06 2.76
CA ASP A 210 2.62 6.21 3.25
C ASP A 210 1.36 5.79 4.03
N TYR A 211 0.65 6.76 4.61
CA TYR A 211 -0.52 6.52 5.44
C TYR A 211 -1.75 5.94 4.70
N THR A 212 -1.76 5.96 3.37
CA THR A 212 -2.82 5.33 2.57
C THR A 212 -2.60 3.83 2.40
N ASP A 213 -1.37 3.38 2.65
CA ASP A 213 -0.95 1.98 2.59
C ASP A 213 -1.39 1.20 3.85
N THR A 214 -2.68 1.20 4.15
CA THR A 214 -3.23 0.49 5.30
C THR A 214 -3.28 -1.03 5.10
N GLY A 215 -3.23 -1.78 6.22
CA GLY A 215 -3.33 -3.23 6.22
C GLY A 215 -2.00 -3.96 6.00
N GLU A 216 -2.09 -5.27 5.82
CA GLU A 216 -0.94 -6.15 5.70
C GLU A 216 -0.21 -6.01 4.38
N ARG A 217 1.11 -6.20 4.39
CA ARG A 217 2.00 -6.19 3.24
C ARG A 217 2.80 -7.48 3.21
N GLY A 218 3.23 -7.90 2.02
CA GLY A 218 3.90 -9.19 1.91
C GLY A 218 4.33 -9.55 0.50
N TYR A 219 4.41 -10.84 0.26
CA TYR A 219 4.93 -11.43 -0.98
C TYR A 219 4.21 -12.74 -1.30
N VAL A 220 4.43 -13.26 -2.51
CA VAL A 220 3.90 -14.56 -2.94
C VAL A 220 5.02 -15.57 -3.04
N ILE A 221 4.77 -16.80 -2.57
CA ILE A 221 5.53 -18.00 -2.92
C ILE A 221 4.69 -18.84 -3.86
N GLY A 222 5.28 -19.29 -4.96
CA GLY A 222 4.64 -20.19 -5.91
C GLY A 222 5.47 -21.47 -6.09
N GLU A 223 4.79 -22.61 -6.22
CA GLU A 223 5.37 -23.91 -6.55
C GLU A 223 4.66 -24.45 -7.78
N ALA A 224 5.44 -24.58 -8.89
CA ALA A 224 4.95 -25.11 -10.16
C ALA A 224 5.54 -26.50 -10.38
N GLU A 225 4.67 -27.49 -10.61
CA GLU A 225 5.02 -28.88 -10.88
C GLU A 225 4.58 -29.27 -12.28
N GLU A 226 5.50 -29.85 -13.07
CA GLU A 226 5.16 -30.45 -14.37
C GLU A 226 4.34 -31.73 -14.18
N ARG A 227 3.25 -31.86 -14.91
CA ARG A 227 2.34 -33.01 -14.93
C ARG A 227 2.17 -33.51 -16.36
N GLU A 228 1.57 -34.69 -16.53
CA GLU A 228 1.32 -35.24 -17.87
C GLU A 228 0.38 -34.37 -18.72
N GLU A 229 -0.53 -33.60 -18.09
CA GLU A 229 -1.51 -32.73 -18.75
C GLU A 229 -1.15 -31.22 -18.67
N GLY A 230 0.12 -30.87 -18.40
CA GLY A 230 0.60 -29.50 -18.27
C GLY A 230 1.16 -29.19 -16.88
N TRP A 231 0.99 -27.95 -16.43
CA TRP A 231 1.58 -27.47 -15.17
C TRP A 231 0.51 -27.34 -14.06
N LEU A 232 0.87 -27.78 -12.85
CA LEU A 232 0.11 -27.51 -11.64
C LEU A 232 0.81 -26.41 -10.84
N LEU A 233 0.15 -25.29 -10.63
CA LEU A 233 0.66 -24.21 -9.80
C LEU A 233 -0.08 -24.15 -8.47
N HIS A 234 0.64 -23.96 -7.40
CA HIS A 234 0.13 -23.57 -6.09
C HIS A 234 0.82 -22.29 -5.63
N THR A 235 0.04 -21.30 -5.18
CA THR A 235 0.57 -20.03 -4.66
C THR A 235 0.08 -19.76 -3.25
N GLU A 236 0.96 -19.17 -2.43
CA GLU A 236 0.67 -18.72 -1.08
C GLU A 236 1.13 -17.27 -0.92
N TRP A 237 0.20 -16.38 -0.59
CA TRP A 237 0.58 -15.04 -0.16
C TRP A 237 0.98 -15.05 1.32
N ARG A 238 2.12 -14.44 1.64
CA ARG A 238 2.67 -14.42 3.00
C ARG A 238 2.86 -13.00 3.49
N LYS A 239 2.33 -12.71 4.68
CA LYS A 239 2.55 -11.46 5.39
C LYS A 239 4.03 -11.28 5.71
N PHE A 240 4.53 -10.05 5.57
CA PHE A 240 5.95 -9.77 5.75
C PHE A 240 6.25 -8.48 6.52
N SER A 241 5.56 -7.35 6.24
CA SER A 241 5.90 -6.02 6.75
C SER A 241 6.16 -5.97 8.25
N CYS A 242 7.16 -5.20 8.67
CA CYS A 242 7.47 -4.97 10.08
C CYS A 242 6.52 -3.95 10.72
N ARG A 243 5.87 -3.09 9.91
CA ARG A 243 4.92 -2.07 10.36
C ARG A 243 3.66 -2.04 9.53
N GLN A 244 2.63 -1.38 10.07
CA GLN A 244 1.40 -1.05 9.36
C GLN A 244 1.00 0.39 9.70
N TYR A 245 0.30 1.06 8.77
CA TYR A 245 -0.49 2.23 9.12
C TYR A 245 -1.87 1.77 9.55
N VAL A 246 -2.31 2.24 10.70
CA VAL A 246 -3.54 1.78 11.37
C VAL A 246 -4.42 2.97 11.71
N ASP A 247 -5.66 2.97 11.22
CA ASP A 247 -6.67 3.88 11.68
C ASP A 247 -7.22 3.44 13.03
N LEU A 248 -7.10 4.31 14.02
CA LEU A 248 -7.56 4.08 15.38
C LEU A 248 -8.77 4.99 15.66
N VAL A 249 -9.96 4.43 15.56
CA VAL A 249 -11.20 5.15 15.81
C VAL A 249 -11.48 5.14 17.32
N ILE A 250 -11.61 6.34 17.90
CA ILE A 250 -11.90 6.57 19.33
C ILE A 250 -13.22 7.30 19.47
N GLU A 251 -14.16 6.71 20.17
CA GLU A 251 -15.42 7.35 20.49
C GLU A 251 -15.28 8.21 21.74
N VAL A 252 -15.37 9.52 21.57
CA VAL A 252 -15.31 10.52 22.63
C VAL A 252 -16.71 10.74 23.21
N LYS A 253 -16.81 10.85 24.55
CA LYS A 253 -18.07 11.11 25.27
C LYS A 253 -17.98 12.46 25.99
N PRO A 254 -19.13 13.14 26.22
CA PRO A 254 -19.16 14.49 26.79
C PRO A 254 -18.51 14.62 28.17
N GLU A 255 -18.56 13.56 28.96
CA GLU A 255 -18.00 13.49 30.32
C GLU A 255 -16.52 13.07 30.36
N MET A 256 -15.93 12.76 29.19
CA MET A 256 -14.56 12.25 29.11
C MET A 256 -13.55 13.36 29.42
N THR A 257 -12.51 13.00 30.15
CA THR A 257 -11.34 13.86 30.41
C THR A 257 -10.20 13.52 29.45
N ASN A 258 -9.22 14.44 29.27
CA ASN A 258 -8.02 14.17 28.50
C ASN A 258 -7.24 12.96 29.04
N TYR A 259 -7.21 12.76 30.32
CA TYR A 259 -6.57 11.58 30.92
C TYR A 259 -7.25 10.27 30.50
N GLN A 260 -8.58 10.23 30.47
CA GLN A 260 -9.33 9.06 30.00
C GLN A 260 -9.15 8.84 28.50
N LEU A 261 -9.15 9.93 27.70
CA LEU A 261 -8.88 9.85 26.28
C LEU A 261 -7.47 9.30 25.99
N GLN A 262 -6.45 9.84 26.66
CA GLN A 262 -5.07 9.38 26.53
C GLN A 262 -4.93 7.91 26.91
N ARG A 263 -5.52 7.49 28.02
CA ARG A 263 -5.51 6.08 28.43
C ARG A 263 -6.18 5.17 27.41
N MET A 264 -7.32 5.56 26.85
CA MET A 264 -8.03 4.78 25.85
C MET A 264 -7.20 4.62 24.58
N VAL A 265 -6.59 5.70 24.10
CA VAL A 265 -5.67 5.65 22.93
C VAL A 265 -4.48 4.73 23.22
N GLN A 266 -3.86 4.90 24.40
CA GLN A 266 -2.72 4.07 24.81
C GLN A 266 -3.09 2.58 24.87
N GLU A 267 -4.16 2.22 25.56
CA GLU A 267 -4.62 0.83 25.70
C GLU A 267 -4.92 0.18 24.34
N GLN A 268 -5.47 0.95 23.40
CA GLN A 268 -5.73 0.42 22.06
C GLN A 268 -4.44 0.28 21.22
N ILE A 269 -3.48 1.21 21.34
CA ILE A 269 -2.17 1.09 20.69
C ILE A 269 -1.42 -0.12 21.24
N ASP A 270 -1.36 -0.26 22.57
CA ASP A 270 -0.67 -1.37 23.22
C ASP A 270 -1.28 -2.75 22.84
N ALA A 271 -2.59 -2.79 22.62
CA ALA A 271 -3.30 -4.00 22.18
C ALA A 271 -3.07 -4.35 20.69
N LYS A 272 -2.80 -3.35 19.82
CA LYS A 272 -2.61 -3.56 18.39
C LYS A 272 -1.14 -3.71 17.98
N GLY A 273 -0.22 -3.12 18.76
CA GLY A 273 1.23 -3.16 18.55
C GLY A 273 1.86 -1.76 18.54
N THR A 274 2.79 -1.53 19.44
CA THR A 274 3.49 -0.23 19.59
C THR A 274 4.43 0.09 18.44
N GLU A 275 4.76 -0.91 17.62
CA GLU A 275 5.59 -0.79 16.41
C GLU A 275 4.87 -0.14 15.24
N HIS A 276 3.53 -0.10 15.23
CA HIS A 276 2.73 0.42 14.13
C HIS A 276 2.65 1.95 14.14
N ILE A 277 2.23 2.53 13.01
CA ILE A 277 2.01 3.97 12.84
C ILE A 277 0.51 4.23 12.85
N TYR A 278 0.07 5.13 13.71
CA TYR A 278 -1.35 5.34 13.96
C TYR A 278 -1.86 6.67 13.44
N ARG A 279 -3.03 6.65 12.80
CA ARG A 279 -3.87 7.83 12.60
C ARG A 279 -5.04 7.71 13.58
N VAL A 280 -5.12 8.64 14.54
CA VAL A 280 -6.16 8.64 15.58
C VAL A 280 -7.34 9.45 15.09
N LEU A 281 -8.50 8.82 14.93
CA LEU A 281 -9.75 9.42 14.47
C LEU A 281 -10.68 9.54 15.67
N LEU A 282 -10.88 10.77 16.16
CA LEU A 282 -11.80 11.04 17.27
C LEU A 282 -13.19 11.31 16.72
N GLN A 283 -14.19 10.58 17.20
CA GLN A 283 -15.58 10.72 16.80
C GLN A 283 -16.48 10.82 18.01
N GLY A 284 -17.75 11.18 17.83
CA GLY A 284 -18.74 11.29 18.89
C GLY A 284 -18.89 12.69 19.45
N TYR A 285 -19.14 12.83 20.73
CA TYR A 285 -19.49 14.11 21.33
C TYR A 285 -18.53 14.48 22.47
N ARG A 286 -18.19 15.76 22.56
CA ARG A 286 -17.37 16.32 23.64
C ARG A 286 -18.04 17.49 24.33
N SER A 287 -17.69 17.75 25.57
CA SER A 287 -18.05 19.02 26.23
C SER A 287 -17.43 20.20 25.47
N SER A 288 -18.13 21.33 25.38
CA SER A 288 -17.59 22.58 24.81
C SER A 288 -16.32 23.08 25.49
N LEU A 289 -16.10 22.69 26.75
CA LEU A 289 -14.89 23.02 27.52
C LEU A 289 -13.75 22.01 27.32
N PHE A 290 -14.00 20.90 26.63
CA PHE A 290 -13.01 19.87 26.43
C PHE A 290 -12.12 20.20 25.20
N GLN A 291 -10.83 20.32 25.42
CA GLN A 291 -9.81 20.46 24.37
C GLN A 291 -8.99 19.18 24.32
N VAL A 292 -8.92 18.59 23.12
CA VAL A 292 -8.13 17.38 22.90
C VAL A 292 -6.63 17.68 23.07
N ASP A 293 -5.98 16.93 23.95
CA ASP A 293 -4.53 16.96 24.13
C ASP A 293 -3.95 15.55 24.10
N LEU A 294 -3.30 15.20 22.97
CA LEU A 294 -2.58 13.94 22.78
C LEU A 294 -1.07 14.14 22.62
N ASN A 295 -0.54 15.34 22.91
CA ASN A 295 0.88 15.66 22.69
C ASN A 295 1.80 14.72 23.49
N SER A 296 1.41 14.32 24.70
CA SER A 296 2.19 13.39 25.51
C SER A 296 2.31 12.00 24.86
N LEU A 297 1.28 11.54 24.18
CA LEU A 297 1.29 10.25 23.47
C LEU A 297 2.10 10.33 22.16
N MET A 298 2.07 11.44 21.45
CA MET A 298 2.83 11.64 20.23
C MET A 298 4.35 11.59 20.45
N SER A 299 4.81 11.78 21.68
CA SER A 299 6.23 11.65 22.03
C SER A 299 6.67 10.20 22.34
N VAL A 300 5.72 9.29 22.55
CA VAL A 300 5.98 7.90 22.94
C VAL A 300 5.63 6.93 21.82
N TYR A 301 4.56 7.20 21.08
CA TYR A 301 4.04 6.34 20.02
C TYR A 301 4.19 7.00 18.64
N PHE A 302 4.21 6.18 17.60
CA PHE A 302 4.20 6.64 16.21
C PHE A 302 2.81 7.11 15.80
N ILE A 303 2.37 8.28 16.28
CA ILE A 303 1.10 8.88 15.90
C ILE A 303 1.35 9.86 14.74
N TYR A 304 0.94 9.45 13.55
CA TYR A 304 1.08 10.23 12.31
C TYR A 304 0.21 11.49 12.34
N GLU A 305 -1.06 11.32 12.69
CA GLU A 305 -2.07 12.37 12.69
C GLU A 305 -3.15 12.10 13.74
N VAL A 306 -3.72 13.18 14.26
CA VAL A 306 -4.95 13.16 15.06
C VAL A 306 -6.01 13.98 14.33
N VAL A 307 -7.09 13.33 13.92
CA VAL A 307 -8.25 13.96 13.29
C VAL A 307 -9.36 14.08 14.33
N ASP A 308 -9.73 15.31 14.70
CA ASP A 308 -10.83 15.60 15.61
C ASP A 308 -12.11 15.85 14.81
N ASP A 309 -12.92 14.81 14.64
CA ASP A 309 -14.27 14.86 14.04
C ASP A 309 -15.36 14.77 15.14
N THR A 310 -15.06 15.23 16.35
CA THR A 310 -16.05 15.27 17.42
C THR A 310 -16.98 16.47 17.31
N HIS A 311 -18.21 16.29 17.77
CA HIS A 311 -19.22 17.35 17.87
C HIS A 311 -19.33 17.86 19.31
N GLU A 312 -19.72 19.11 19.46
CA GLU A 312 -20.03 19.65 20.80
C GLU A 312 -21.36 19.09 21.28
N ALA A 313 -21.34 18.52 22.49
CA ALA A 313 -22.55 18.06 23.15
C ALA A 313 -23.27 19.24 23.78
N TYR A 314 -24.48 19.49 23.33
CA TYR A 314 -25.34 20.53 23.89
C TYR A 314 -26.43 19.92 24.76
N GLU A 315 -26.55 20.41 25.98
CA GLU A 315 -27.71 20.11 26.83
C GLU A 315 -28.93 20.91 26.31
N MET A 316 -29.58 20.40 25.25
CA MET A 316 -30.67 21.13 24.54
C MET A 316 -31.77 21.63 25.46
N SER A 317 -32.19 20.83 26.45
CA SER A 317 -33.21 21.23 27.44
C SER A 317 -32.78 22.41 28.32
N ARG A 318 -31.49 22.49 28.64
CA ARG A 318 -30.92 23.62 29.39
C ARG A 318 -30.82 24.86 28.52
N LEU A 319 -30.24 24.72 27.33
CA LEU A 319 -30.10 25.81 26.37
C LEU A 319 -31.47 26.43 26.00
N GLN A 320 -32.50 25.62 25.83
CA GLN A 320 -33.85 26.08 25.54
C GLN A 320 -34.43 26.91 26.70
N LYS A 321 -34.24 26.45 27.96
CA LYS A 321 -34.73 27.20 29.13
C LYS A 321 -33.98 28.52 29.33
N GLU A 322 -32.66 28.52 29.18
CA GLU A 322 -31.79 29.69 29.32
C GLU A 322 -32.06 30.76 28.23
N ASN A 323 -32.59 30.32 27.07
CA ASN A 323 -32.79 31.13 25.88
C ASN A 323 -34.26 31.20 25.42
N ALA A 324 -35.21 30.97 26.32
CA ALA A 324 -36.63 30.83 25.97
C ALA A 324 -37.21 32.03 25.20
N ASP A 325 -36.71 33.23 25.46
CA ASP A 325 -37.23 34.47 24.88
C ASP A 325 -36.46 34.95 23.63
N ASN A 326 -35.44 34.25 23.18
CA ASN A 326 -34.61 34.64 22.05
C ASN A 326 -34.69 33.66 20.87
N LEU A 327 -33.92 33.95 19.79
CA LEU A 327 -33.92 33.13 18.56
C LEU A 327 -33.43 31.70 18.80
N LEU A 328 -32.43 31.50 19.67
CA LEU A 328 -31.87 30.19 19.98
C LEU A 328 -32.92 29.26 20.62
N GLY A 329 -33.63 29.74 21.63
CA GLY A 329 -34.68 28.95 22.28
C GLY A 329 -35.83 28.60 21.34
N ARG A 330 -36.26 29.55 20.48
CA ARG A 330 -37.28 29.29 19.44
C ARG A 330 -36.81 28.29 18.40
N TYR A 331 -35.53 28.34 18.02
CA TYR A 331 -34.94 27.41 17.08
C TYR A 331 -34.95 25.98 17.66
N ILE A 332 -34.50 25.82 18.92
CA ILE A 332 -34.52 24.51 19.59
C ILE A 332 -35.94 23.96 19.69
N GLN A 333 -36.90 24.82 20.05
CA GLN A 333 -38.31 24.43 20.15
C GLN A 333 -38.91 23.94 18.84
N ALA A 334 -38.48 24.49 17.69
CA ALA A 334 -38.95 24.07 16.37
C ALA A 334 -38.59 22.63 16.00
N PHE A 335 -37.61 22.02 16.68
CA PHE A 335 -37.18 20.64 16.48
C PHE A 335 -37.75 19.68 17.55
N GLU A 336 -38.57 20.13 18.49
CA GLU A 336 -39.20 19.25 19.47
C GLU A 336 -40.01 18.15 18.79
N GLY A 337 -39.73 16.87 19.21
CA GLY A 337 -40.42 15.70 18.68
C GLY A 337 -39.87 15.18 17.36
N GLN A 338 -38.75 15.75 16.84
CA GLN A 338 -38.11 15.29 15.64
C GLN A 338 -36.83 14.54 16.02
N GLU A 339 -36.89 13.17 15.97
CA GLU A 339 -35.82 12.30 16.48
C GLU A 339 -34.95 11.68 15.37
N ASP A 340 -35.27 11.93 14.09
CA ASP A 340 -34.45 11.38 13.01
C ASP A 340 -33.08 12.09 12.87
N MET A 341 -32.12 11.38 12.34
CA MET A 341 -30.71 11.78 12.27
C MET A 341 -30.53 13.13 11.51
N LEU A 342 -31.33 13.40 10.49
CA LEU A 342 -31.22 14.63 9.70
C LEU A 342 -31.63 15.87 10.54
N HIS A 343 -32.75 15.77 11.27
CA HIS A 343 -33.20 16.82 12.13
C HIS A 343 -32.30 17.04 13.35
N GLN A 344 -31.77 15.96 13.93
CA GLN A 344 -30.78 16.08 15.02
C GLN A 344 -29.53 16.84 14.57
N ARG A 345 -28.97 16.51 13.40
CA ARG A 345 -27.83 17.23 12.83
C ARG A 345 -28.16 18.68 12.50
N ALA A 346 -29.32 18.93 11.91
CA ALA A 346 -29.75 20.29 11.61
C ALA A 346 -29.86 21.11 12.90
N LEU A 347 -30.47 20.56 13.96
CA LEU A 347 -30.58 21.21 15.27
C LEU A 347 -29.17 21.55 15.83
N GLU A 348 -28.25 20.63 15.84
CA GLU A 348 -26.86 20.82 16.34
C GLU A 348 -26.13 21.94 15.57
N TYR A 349 -26.16 21.89 14.22
CA TYR A 349 -25.54 22.93 13.39
C TYR A 349 -26.12 24.31 13.62
N GLY A 350 -27.45 24.42 13.72
CA GLY A 350 -28.10 25.70 13.97
C GLY A 350 -27.84 26.23 15.38
N VAL A 351 -27.87 25.38 16.40
CA VAL A 351 -27.49 25.77 17.77
C VAL A 351 -26.07 26.29 17.81
N LYS A 352 -25.10 25.56 17.20
CA LYS A 352 -23.68 25.99 17.11
C LYS A 352 -23.57 27.38 16.42
N ALA A 353 -24.25 27.57 15.31
CA ALA A 353 -24.23 28.83 14.58
C ALA A 353 -24.81 30.01 15.43
N LEU A 354 -25.93 29.79 16.09
CA LEU A 354 -26.58 30.81 16.90
C LEU A 354 -25.77 31.17 18.17
N LEU A 355 -25.16 30.19 18.82
CA LEU A 355 -24.26 30.43 19.95
C LEU A 355 -23.05 31.28 19.55
N ARG A 356 -22.42 30.97 18.42
CA ARG A 356 -21.32 31.80 17.89
C ARG A 356 -21.72 33.20 17.59
N CYS A 357 -22.92 33.45 17.02
CA CYS A 357 -23.42 34.81 16.82
C CYS A 357 -23.60 35.57 18.13
N GLN A 358 -24.10 34.93 19.19
CA GLN A 358 -24.23 35.53 20.52
C GLN A 358 -22.88 35.88 21.19
N GLU A 359 -21.83 35.14 20.91
CA GLU A 359 -20.47 35.44 21.38
C GLU A 359 -19.92 36.71 20.71
N PHE A 360 -20.10 36.84 19.39
CA PHE A 360 -19.68 38.02 18.62
C PHE A 360 -20.47 39.31 19.01
N GLU A 361 -21.69 39.21 19.51
CA GLU A 361 -22.45 40.36 19.98
C GLU A 361 -22.04 40.82 21.39
N ARG A 362 -21.27 40.03 22.12
CA ARG A 362 -20.80 40.34 23.48
C ARG A 362 -19.37 40.87 23.55
N GLU A 363 -18.59 40.77 22.48
CA GLU A 363 -17.29 41.42 22.27
C GLU A 363 -17.48 42.82 21.66
#